data_49356c4b2db3d803f949cea2e68569d3
#
_entry.id   49356c4b2db3d803f949cea2e68569d3
#
_cell.length_a   1.000
_cell.length_b   1.000
_cell.length_c   1.000
_cell.angle_alpha   90.00
_cell.angle_beta   90.00
_cell.angle_gamma   90.00
#
_symmetry.space_group_name_H-M   'P 1'
#
loop_
_entity.id
_entity.type
_entity.pdbx_description
1 polymer ?
#
loop_
_entity_poly.entity_id
_entity_poly.type
_entity_poly.pdbx_seq_one_letter_code
_entity_poly.pdbx_strand_id
1 'polypeptide(L)'
;MNIDLLIAYLQNKFNDEAFTIGLYQCVLSFLVACFVAVIAIPVVIKISELKSLMEKPGERRSHSTPTPTFGGIAIFAAILIGYFLWPSLDRTDIYSTNLSIVGMTILFFIGIKDDLVGIDPAKKLMFQVLAAMILILFGDLRVDYLYGIMGFHHIQPAVGVLLTCFIFIALTNAINLIDGIDGLAGGISTIASATFGGWFLLTNHFTMACLAFTMAGALLGFLRFNFSKTSKIFMGNTGSLIIGFMLAFFAVRFVNLNAAYRYEPTAFFNAPIIAIVILIVPIFDTLRVFLVRILAGRSPFSADRNHMHHILLDNGLSHAGATAVLCGISLFNTVLFLFLHRNISNTLSLVILGCLFGLYMIVSFTLKMRVMYVSTHPRRRKAVLRRELQNGIVGRRIVDYL
;
A
#
# COMPACT_ATOMS: atom_id res chain seq x y z
N MET A 1 15.79 9.64 20.90
CA MET A 1 16.80 10.53 20.28
C MET A 1 16.60 11.90 20.92
N ASN A 2 17.68 12.49 21.47
CA ASN A 2 17.57 13.87 21.93
C ASN A 2 17.25 14.73 20.69
N ILE A 3 16.23 15.59 20.80
CA ILE A 3 15.76 16.45 19.71
C ILE A 3 16.93 17.29 19.16
N ASP A 4 17.83 17.73 20.03
CA ASP A 4 19.02 18.50 19.66
C ASP A 4 19.99 17.71 18.77
N LEU A 5 20.17 16.40 19.04
CA LEU A 5 20.97 15.52 18.18
C LEU A 5 20.34 15.30 16.81
N LEU A 6 19.02 15.20 16.74
CA LEU A 6 18.33 15.10 15.46
C LEU A 6 18.45 16.40 14.65
N ILE A 7 18.30 17.55 15.31
CA ILE A 7 18.43 18.86 14.67
C ILE A 7 19.87 19.03 14.14
N ALA A 8 20.87 18.73 14.95
CA ALA A 8 22.28 18.81 14.54
C ALA A 8 22.58 17.86 13.36
N TYR A 9 22.04 16.63 13.39
CA TYR A 9 22.18 15.69 12.29
C TYR A 9 21.55 16.22 11.01
N LEU A 10 20.31 16.74 11.08
CA LEU A 10 19.64 17.32 9.92
C LEU A 10 20.36 18.55 9.38
N GLN A 11 20.83 19.45 10.24
CA GLN A 11 21.63 20.61 9.83
C GLN A 11 22.90 20.20 9.08
N ASN A 12 23.60 19.18 9.58
CA ASN A 12 24.78 18.65 8.90
C ASN A 12 24.44 18.03 7.53
N LYS A 13 23.30 17.33 7.43
CA LYS A 13 22.81 16.77 6.16
C LYS A 13 22.47 17.85 5.14
N PHE A 14 21.82 18.95 5.54
CA PHE A 14 21.49 20.05 4.62
C PHE A 14 22.73 20.84 4.14
N ASN A 15 23.87 20.72 4.84
CA ASN A 15 25.15 21.27 4.40
C ASN A 15 25.91 20.31 3.44
N ASP A 16 25.44 19.07 3.28
CA ASP A 16 26.00 18.11 2.33
C ASP A 16 25.43 18.36 0.93
N GLU A 17 26.31 18.67 -0.03
CA GLU A 17 25.94 18.97 -1.41
C GLU A 17 25.24 17.76 -2.07
N ALA A 18 25.74 16.53 -1.85
CA ALA A 18 25.15 15.32 -2.40
C ALA A 18 23.72 15.10 -1.88
N PHE A 19 23.48 15.33 -0.58
CA PHE A 19 22.15 15.26 0.01
C PHE A 19 21.20 16.30 -0.61
N THR A 20 21.69 17.52 -0.76
CA THR A 20 20.90 18.63 -1.32
C THR A 20 20.50 18.34 -2.76
N ILE A 21 21.42 17.85 -3.60
CA ILE A 21 21.13 17.43 -4.99
C ILE A 21 20.13 16.26 -4.98
N GLY A 22 20.33 15.25 -4.12
CA GLY A 22 19.41 14.12 -3.98
C GLY A 22 17.99 14.54 -3.58
N LEU A 23 17.87 15.49 -2.65
CA LEU A 23 16.59 16.06 -2.24
C LEU A 23 15.89 16.77 -3.42
N TYR A 24 16.62 17.60 -4.19
CA TYR A 24 16.06 18.25 -5.38
C TYR A 24 15.58 17.23 -6.40
N GLN A 25 16.34 16.18 -6.67
CA GLN A 25 15.93 15.10 -7.57
C GLN A 25 14.67 14.40 -7.08
N CYS A 26 14.57 14.07 -5.80
CA CYS A 26 13.37 13.45 -5.22
C CYS A 26 12.13 14.34 -5.36
N VAL A 27 12.25 15.64 -5.07
CA VAL A 27 11.14 16.60 -5.22
C VAL A 27 10.73 16.73 -6.69
N LEU A 28 11.69 16.88 -7.60
CA LEU A 28 11.40 16.98 -9.02
C LEU A 28 10.80 15.69 -9.58
N SER A 29 11.30 14.51 -9.20
CA SER A 29 10.74 13.21 -9.58
C SER A 29 9.29 13.07 -9.14
N PHE A 30 8.98 13.45 -7.89
CA PHE A 30 7.62 13.48 -7.35
C PHE A 30 6.71 14.40 -8.17
N LEU A 31 7.15 15.63 -8.44
CA LEU A 31 6.35 16.62 -9.19
C LEU A 31 6.12 16.20 -10.63
N VAL A 32 7.15 15.68 -11.31
CA VAL A 32 7.04 15.16 -12.68
C VAL A 32 6.08 13.98 -12.74
N ALA A 33 6.21 13.00 -11.84
CA ALA A 33 5.33 11.84 -11.81
C ALA A 33 3.87 12.25 -11.52
N CYS A 34 3.64 13.18 -10.59
CA CYS A 34 2.32 13.72 -10.33
C CYS A 34 1.73 14.41 -11.58
N PHE A 35 2.51 15.24 -12.24
CA PHE A 35 2.11 15.93 -13.46
C PHE A 35 1.80 14.98 -14.61
N VAL A 36 2.67 13.98 -14.84
CA VAL A 36 2.45 12.93 -15.86
C VAL A 36 1.17 12.16 -15.58
N ALA A 37 0.93 11.75 -14.34
CA ALA A 37 -0.31 11.06 -13.96
C ALA A 37 -1.55 11.93 -14.23
N VAL A 38 -1.50 13.22 -13.88
CA VAL A 38 -2.61 14.16 -14.09
C VAL A 38 -2.92 14.37 -15.58
N ILE A 39 -1.93 14.33 -16.46
CA ILE A 39 -2.13 14.46 -17.92
C ILE A 39 -2.53 13.12 -18.55
N ALA A 40 -1.95 12.02 -18.14
CA ALA A 40 -2.19 10.70 -18.74
C ALA A 40 -3.58 10.14 -18.41
N ILE A 41 -4.08 10.36 -17.18
CA ILE A 41 -5.35 9.79 -16.74
C ILE A 41 -6.55 10.23 -17.60
N PRO A 42 -6.76 11.50 -17.95
CA PRO A 42 -7.85 11.91 -18.84
C PRO A 42 -7.79 11.22 -20.20
N VAL A 43 -6.60 10.99 -20.75
CA VAL A 43 -6.39 10.25 -21.99
C VAL A 43 -6.83 8.79 -21.85
N VAL A 44 -6.41 8.14 -20.75
CA VAL A 44 -6.81 6.75 -20.45
C VAL A 44 -8.33 6.64 -20.27
N ILE A 45 -8.97 7.58 -19.54
CA ILE A 45 -10.42 7.63 -19.39
C ILE A 45 -11.09 7.70 -20.76
N LYS A 46 -10.68 8.65 -21.62
CA LYS A 46 -11.28 8.85 -22.96
C LYS A 46 -11.12 7.61 -23.84
N ILE A 47 -9.95 6.96 -23.83
CA ILE A 47 -9.72 5.73 -24.59
C ILE A 47 -10.63 4.61 -24.07
N SER A 48 -10.75 4.47 -22.75
CA SER A 48 -11.59 3.44 -22.12
C SER A 48 -13.07 3.64 -22.47
N GLU A 49 -13.55 4.88 -22.52
CA GLU A 49 -14.91 5.24 -22.95
C GLU A 49 -15.14 4.84 -24.42
N LEU A 50 -14.24 5.27 -25.31
CA LEU A 50 -14.36 4.98 -26.75
C LEU A 50 -14.32 3.49 -27.07
N LYS A 51 -13.59 2.70 -26.29
CA LYS A 51 -13.46 1.24 -26.47
C LYS A 51 -14.44 0.44 -25.61
N SER A 52 -15.36 1.09 -24.86
CA SER A 52 -16.29 0.45 -23.92
C SER A 52 -15.60 -0.45 -22.89
N LEU A 53 -14.39 -0.10 -22.49
CA LEU A 53 -13.58 -0.80 -21.49
C LEU A 53 -13.91 -0.26 -20.08
N MET A 54 -15.17 -0.46 -19.69
CA MET A 54 -15.73 0.04 -18.44
C MET A 54 -16.14 -1.12 -17.53
N GLU A 55 -15.80 -1.01 -16.26
CA GLU A 55 -16.31 -1.93 -15.26
C GLU A 55 -17.78 -1.63 -14.99
N LYS A 56 -18.65 -2.62 -15.25
CA LYS A 56 -20.10 -2.50 -15.02
C LYS A 56 -20.41 -2.65 -13.53
N PRO A 57 -21.37 -1.86 -13.00
CA PRO A 57 -21.88 -2.08 -11.65
C PRO A 57 -22.36 -3.52 -11.46
N GLY A 58 -22.02 -4.13 -10.32
CA GLY A 58 -22.44 -5.49 -9.97
C GLY A 58 -22.85 -5.56 -8.50
N GLU A 59 -23.62 -6.59 -8.11
CA GLU A 59 -24.15 -6.77 -6.74
C GLU A 59 -23.08 -6.77 -5.63
N ARG A 60 -21.83 -7.16 -5.96
CA ARG A 60 -20.71 -7.21 -5.03
C ARG A 60 -19.86 -5.93 -4.99
N ARG A 61 -20.17 -4.92 -5.83
CA ARG A 61 -19.37 -3.71 -6.03
C ARG A 61 -19.97 -2.50 -5.36
N SER A 62 -19.15 -1.57 -4.94
CA SER A 62 -19.57 -0.37 -4.20
C SER A 62 -19.94 0.84 -5.08
N HIS A 63 -19.83 0.72 -6.41
CA HIS A 63 -20.11 1.82 -7.35
C HIS A 63 -21.36 1.56 -8.18
N SER A 64 -22.05 2.66 -8.56
CA SER A 64 -23.33 2.64 -9.28
C SER A 64 -23.23 3.06 -10.76
N THR A 65 -22.07 3.54 -11.20
CA THR A 65 -21.82 4.00 -12.57
C THR A 65 -20.67 3.20 -13.21
N PRO A 66 -20.76 2.89 -14.53
CA PRO A 66 -19.64 2.31 -15.25
C PRO A 66 -18.39 3.19 -15.10
N THR A 67 -17.27 2.60 -14.69
CA THR A 67 -16.04 3.35 -14.40
C THR A 67 -14.84 2.65 -15.03
N PRO A 68 -13.92 3.37 -15.72
CA PRO A 68 -12.70 2.79 -16.25
C PRO A 68 -11.79 2.22 -15.15
N THR A 69 -11.14 1.07 -15.39
CA THR A 69 -10.27 0.38 -14.41
C THR A 69 -8.79 0.41 -14.78
N PHE A 70 -8.40 1.26 -15.72
CA PHE A 70 -7.03 1.29 -16.27
C PHE A 70 -6.14 2.39 -15.69
N GLY A 71 -6.42 2.87 -14.48
CA GLY A 71 -5.59 3.88 -13.80
C GLY A 71 -4.15 3.43 -13.60
N GLY A 72 -3.93 2.12 -13.45
CA GLY A 72 -2.60 1.52 -13.35
C GLY A 72 -1.69 1.80 -14.56
N ILE A 73 -2.24 1.99 -15.76
CA ILE A 73 -1.44 2.35 -16.96
C ILE A 73 -0.82 3.73 -16.79
N ALA A 74 -1.61 4.71 -16.34
CA ALA A 74 -1.10 6.06 -16.13
C ALA A 74 -0.10 6.12 -14.96
N ILE A 75 -0.36 5.37 -13.87
CA ILE A 75 0.55 5.25 -12.73
C ILE A 75 1.89 4.65 -13.17
N PHE A 76 1.87 3.55 -13.93
CA PHE A 76 3.07 2.92 -14.46
C PHE A 76 3.90 3.87 -15.33
N ALA A 77 3.27 4.53 -16.30
CA ALA A 77 3.93 5.51 -17.15
C ALA A 77 4.52 6.67 -16.34
N ALA A 78 3.79 7.18 -15.35
CA ALA A 78 4.25 8.26 -14.49
C ALA A 78 5.46 7.84 -13.65
N ILE A 79 5.48 6.61 -13.13
CA ILE A 79 6.64 6.06 -12.40
C ILE A 79 7.85 5.96 -13.32
N LEU A 80 7.72 5.40 -14.52
CA LEU A 80 8.84 5.27 -15.45
C LEU A 80 9.42 6.62 -15.83
N ILE A 81 8.58 7.57 -16.27
CA ILE A 81 9.03 8.90 -16.72
C ILE A 81 9.67 9.66 -15.54
N GLY A 82 9.00 9.69 -14.37
CA GLY A 82 9.51 10.40 -13.21
C GLY A 82 10.83 9.85 -12.68
N TYR A 83 11.05 8.53 -12.78
CA TYR A 83 12.27 7.90 -12.32
C TYR A 83 13.42 8.04 -13.33
N PHE A 84 13.21 7.71 -14.61
CA PHE A 84 14.29 7.70 -15.60
C PHE A 84 14.70 9.07 -16.13
N LEU A 85 13.98 10.13 -15.80
CA LEU A 85 14.31 11.48 -16.25
C LEU A 85 15.60 12.01 -15.60
N TRP A 86 16.00 11.47 -14.46
CA TRP A 86 17.12 11.95 -13.65
C TRP A 86 18.29 10.97 -13.66
N PRO A 87 19.55 11.45 -13.72
CA PRO A 87 20.71 10.59 -13.55
C PRO A 87 20.76 10.02 -12.14
N SER A 88 21.16 8.77 -12.00
CA SER A 88 21.37 8.16 -10.70
C SER A 88 22.58 8.76 -9.99
N LEU A 89 22.42 9.22 -8.76
CA LEU A 89 23.48 9.79 -7.92
C LEU A 89 24.30 8.71 -7.21
N ASP A 90 23.70 7.57 -6.92
CA ASP A 90 24.40 6.43 -6.33
C ASP A 90 24.37 5.24 -7.29
N ARG A 91 25.52 4.56 -7.42
CA ARG A 91 25.65 3.37 -8.27
C ARG A 91 25.34 2.07 -7.53
N THR A 92 25.28 2.12 -6.21
CA THR A 92 25.17 0.91 -5.37
C THR A 92 23.78 0.29 -5.49
N ASP A 93 22.75 1.12 -5.56
CA ASP A 93 21.36 0.67 -5.60
C ASP A 93 20.74 0.58 -7.00
N ILE A 94 21.42 1.11 -8.03
CA ILE A 94 20.87 1.22 -9.39
C ILE A 94 20.47 -0.14 -9.96
N TYR A 95 21.28 -1.17 -9.73
CA TYR A 95 21.05 -2.50 -10.29
C TYR A 95 19.78 -3.14 -9.70
N SER A 96 19.67 -3.17 -8.37
CA SER A 96 18.49 -3.74 -7.70
C SER A 96 17.23 -2.93 -7.97
N THR A 97 17.35 -1.60 -8.10
CA THR A 97 16.24 -0.71 -8.46
C THR A 97 15.77 -0.97 -9.89
N ASN A 98 16.70 -1.11 -10.84
CA ASN A 98 16.34 -1.44 -12.23
C ASN A 98 15.68 -2.83 -12.34
N LEU A 99 16.16 -3.83 -11.58
CA LEU A 99 15.50 -5.14 -11.51
C LEU A 99 14.08 -5.05 -10.93
N SER A 100 13.84 -4.13 -9.98
CA SER A 100 12.48 -3.92 -9.47
C SER A 100 11.54 -3.39 -10.55
N ILE A 101 12.03 -2.54 -11.46
CA ILE A 101 11.27 -2.06 -12.62
C ILE A 101 10.99 -3.20 -13.60
N VAL A 102 11.93 -4.14 -13.79
CA VAL A 102 11.68 -5.34 -14.61
C VAL A 102 10.53 -6.17 -14.01
N GLY A 103 10.59 -6.47 -12.71
CA GLY A 103 9.51 -7.19 -12.01
C GLY A 103 8.17 -6.44 -12.07
N MET A 104 8.19 -5.13 -11.85
CA MET A 104 7.03 -4.25 -12.00
C MET A 104 6.44 -4.32 -13.42
N THR A 105 7.29 -4.36 -14.46
CA THR A 105 6.87 -4.44 -15.87
C THR A 105 6.19 -5.78 -16.17
N ILE A 106 6.68 -6.89 -15.64
CA ILE A 106 6.02 -8.19 -15.75
C ILE A 106 4.61 -8.13 -15.17
N LEU A 107 4.48 -7.59 -13.95
CA LEU A 107 3.19 -7.48 -13.28
C LEU A 107 2.26 -6.46 -13.95
N PHE A 108 2.79 -5.43 -14.60
CA PHE A 108 2.03 -4.50 -15.42
C PHE A 108 1.30 -5.21 -16.56
N PHE A 109 2.00 -6.03 -17.36
CA PHE A 109 1.36 -6.77 -18.46
C PHE A 109 0.35 -7.81 -17.97
N ILE A 110 0.65 -8.48 -16.85
CA ILE A 110 -0.27 -9.42 -16.23
C ILE A 110 -1.50 -8.71 -15.69
N GLY A 111 -1.33 -7.55 -15.05
CA GLY A 111 -2.43 -6.73 -14.56
C GLY A 111 -3.34 -6.25 -15.69
N ILE A 112 -2.79 -5.76 -16.79
CA ILE A 112 -3.58 -5.38 -17.99
C ILE A 112 -4.39 -6.57 -18.50
N LYS A 113 -3.77 -7.73 -18.62
CA LYS A 113 -4.48 -8.93 -19.07
C LYS A 113 -5.58 -9.33 -18.11
N ASP A 114 -5.34 -9.20 -16.79
CA ASP A 114 -6.33 -9.49 -15.76
C ASP A 114 -7.52 -8.50 -15.82
N ASP A 115 -7.24 -7.21 -16.04
CA ASP A 115 -8.27 -6.17 -16.17
C ASP A 115 -9.10 -6.32 -17.47
N LEU A 116 -8.51 -6.83 -18.56
CA LEU A 116 -9.20 -6.98 -19.85
C LEU A 116 -10.02 -8.27 -19.98
N VAL A 117 -9.45 -9.40 -19.60
CA VAL A 117 -10.02 -10.73 -19.87
C VAL A 117 -10.12 -11.62 -18.64
N GLY A 118 -9.59 -11.17 -17.51
CA GLY A 118 -9.41 -11.98 -16.32
C GLY A 118 -8.28 -13.00 -16.45
N ILE A 119 -7.67 -13.37 -15.33
CA ILE A 119 -6.63 -14.38 -15.26
C ILE A 119 -6.94 -15.36 -14.13
N ASP A 120 -6.66 -16.63 -14.37
CA ASP A 120 -6.71 -17.65 -13.34
C ASP A 120 -5.79 -17.30 -12.17
N PRO A 121 -6.26 -17.40 -10.89
CA PRO A 121 -5.47 -17.03 -9.73
C PRO A 121 -4.12 -17.74 -9.62
N ALA A 122 -4.00 -18.99 -10.06
CA ALA A 122 -2.74 -19.72 -10.04
C ALA A 122 -1.73 -19.13 -11.03
N LYS A 123 -2.19 -18.72 -12.22
CA LYS A 123 -1.33 -18.04 -13.19
C LYS A 123 -0.90 -16.66 -12.69
N LYS A 124 -1.81 -15.90 -12.06
CA LYS A 124 -1.49 -14.62 -11.43
C LYS A 124 -0.40 -14.79 -10.37
N LEU A 125 -0.54 -15.79 -9.50
CA LEU A 125 0.46 -16.12 -8.47
C LEU A 125 1.81 -16.52 -9.10
N MET A 126 1.82 -17.35 -10.14
CA MET A 126 3.04 -17.77 -10.83
C MET A 126 3.86 -16.57 -11.32
N PHE A 127 3.22 -15.56 -11.91
CA PHE A 127 3.92 -14.36 -12.39
C PHE A 127 4.37 -13.45 -11.24
N GLN A 128 3.66 -13.41 -10.11
CA GLN A 128 4.14 -12.72 -8.90
C GLN A 128 5.41 -13.40 -8.35
N VAL A 129 5.44 -14.74 -8.31
CA VAL A 129 6.63 -15.52 -7.94
C VAL A 129 7.78 -15.25 -8.91
N LEU A 130 7.52 -15.27 -10.22
CA LEU A 130 8.54 -14.98 -11.23
C LEU A 130 9.15 -13.58 -11.05
N ALA A 131 8.32 -12.56 -10.87
CA ALA A 131 8.78 -11.19 -10.63
C ALA A 131 9.61 -11.07 -9.35
N ALA A 132 9.19 -11.71 -8.25
CA ALA A 132 9.93 -11.74 -6.99
C ALA A 132 11.27 -12.49 -7.14
N MET A 133 11.28 -13.64 -7.81
CA MET A 133 12.49 -14.44 -8.01
C MET A 133 13.56 -13.73 -8.84
N ILE A 134 13.18 -12.85 -9.79
CA ILE A 134 14.13 -12.00 -10.51
C ILE A 134 14.92 -11.13 -9.53
N LEU A 135 14.25 -10.47 -8.59
CA LEU A 135 14.92 -9.64 -7.57
C LEU A 135 15.75 -10.47 -6.60
N ILE A 136 15.24 -11.63 -6.20
CA ILE A 136 15.91 -12.51 -5.23
C ILE A 136 17.18 -13.10 -5.84
N LEU A 137 17.11 -13.66 -7.05
CA LEU A 137 18.21 -14.39 -7.65
C LEU A 137 19.24 -13.48 -8.33
N PHE A 138 18.79 -12.46 -9.04
CA PHE A 138 19.70 -11.56 -9.78
C PHE A 138 20.03 -10.29 -8.98
N GLY A 139 19.15 -9.85 -8.08
CA GLY A 139 19.35 -8.66 -7.25
C GLY A 139 19.92 -8.96 -5.86
N ASP A 140 20.17 -10.23 -5.53
CA ASP A 140 20.54 -10.71 -4.18
C ASP A 140 19.64 -10.11 -3.08
N LEU A 141 18.35 -9.94 -3.41
CA LEU A 141 17.37 -9.32 -2.54
C LEU A 141 16.67 -10.38 -1.69
N ARG A 142 17.23 -10.68 -0.54
CA ARG A 142 16.60 -11.57 0.44
C ARG A 142 16.74 -10.99 1.84
N VAL A 143 15.79 -11.28 2.71
CA VAL A 143 15.89 -10.96 4.13
C VAL A 143 16.87 -11.92 4.79
N ASP A 144 18.01 -11.41 5.24
CA ASP A 144 19.06 -12.19 5.89
C ASP A 144 19.13 -11.97 7.39
N TYR A 145 18.52 -10.88 7.91
CA TYR A 145 18.66 -10.46 9.29
C TYR A 145 17.33 -10.09 9.92
N LEU A 146 17.01 -10.70 11.08
CA LEU A 146 15.75 -10.49 11.83
C LEU A 146 15.93 -9.67 13.12
N TYR A 147 17.08 -9.03 13.32
CA TYR A 147 17.32 -8.08 14.43
C TYR A 147 17.11 -8.66 15.84
N GLY A 148 17.23 -9.97 16.02
CA GLY A 148 16.97 -10.63 17.31
C GLY A 148 15.48 -10.83 17.62
N ILE A 149 14.57 -10.65 16.66
CA ILE A 149 13.15 -10.92 16.81
C ILE A 149 12.98 -12.42 17.16
N MET A 150 12.31 -12.72 18.26
CA MET A 150 12.16 -14.08 18.81
C MET A 150 13.49 -14.85 18.99
N GLY A 151 14.62 -14.14 19.17
CA GLY A 151 15.97 -14.70 19.31
C GLY A 151 16.69 -14.96 17.97
N PHE A 152 16.03 -14.74 16.83
CA PHE A 152 16.64 -14.95 15.52
C PHE A 152 17.36 -13.70 15.06
N HIS A 153 18.68 -13.79 14.82
CA HIS A 153 19.52 -12.73 14.24
C HIS A 153 19.68 -12.95 12.74
N HIS A 154 20.40 -14.01 12.38
CA HIS A 154 20.59 -14.41 10.99
C HIS A 154 19.68 -15.58 10.64
N ILE A 155 19.23 -15.63 9.41
CA ILE A 155 18.45 -16.74 8.88
C ILE A 155 19.19 -17.43 7.75
N GLN A 156 18.95 -18.73 7.61
CA GLN A 156 19.56 -19.49 6.51
C GLN A 156 19.14 -18.90 5.15
N PRO A 157 20.07 -18.83 4.17
CA PRO A 157 19.78 -18.24 2.84
C PRO A 157 18.52 -18.81 2.18
N ALA A 158 18.31 -20.13 2.26
CA ALA A 158 17.10 -20.75 1.69
C ALA A 158 15.81 -20.26 2.36
N VAL A 159 15.82 -20.10 3.70
CA VAL A 159 14.69 -19.55 4.46
C VAL A 159 14.49 -18.07 4.10
N GLY A 160 15.58 -17.30 3.95
CA GLY A 160 15.55 -15.91 3.51
C GLY A 160 14.90 -15.75 2.13
N VAL A 161 15.25 -16.61 1.17
CA VAL A 161 14.62 -16.65 -0.17
C VAL A 161 13.11 -16.90 -0.06
N LEU A 162 12.70 -17.93 0.69
CA LEU A 162 11.28 -18.27 0.87
C LEU A 162 10.51 -17.15 1.57
N LEU A 163 11.07 -16.57 2.63
CA LEU A 163 10.48 -15.47 3.36
C LEU A 163 10.31 -14.23 2.46
N THR A 164 11.33 -13.89 1.70
CA THR A 164 11.28 -12.74 0.79
C THR A 164 10.25 -12.95 -0.31
N CYS A 165 10.22 -14.13 -0.92
CA CYS A 165 9.20 -14.48 -1.92
C CYS A 165 7.79 -14.38 -1.31
N PHE A 166 7.59 -14.88 -0.10
CA PHE A 166 6.32 -14.78 0.62
C PHE A 166 5.94 -13.32 0.88
N ILE A 167 6.87 -12.45 1.30
CA ILE A 167 6.63 -11.01 1.52
C ILE A 167 6.13 -10.34 0.23
N PHE A 168 6.79 -10.60 -0.91
CA PHE A 168 6.36 -10.05 -2.19
C PHE A 168 4.95 -10.48 -2.56
N ILE A 169 4.65 -11.78 -2.46
CA ILE A 169 3.32 -12.32 -2.77
C ILE A 169 2.27 -11.76 -1.80
N ALA A 170 2.54 -11.78 -0.50
CA ALA A 170 1.60 -11.35 0.53
C ALA A 170 1.25 -9.85 0.36
N LEU A 171 2.25 -8.97 0.20
CA LEU A 171 2.01 -7.54 0.07
C LEU A 171 1.38 -7.17 -1.27
N THR A 172 1.78 -7.81 -2.38
CA THR A 172 1.16 -7.61 -3.70
C THR A 172 -0.34 -7.93 -3.63
N ASN A 173 -0.71 -9.06 -3.02
CA ASN A 173 -2.11 -9.44 -2.88
C ASN A 173 -2.84 -8.59 -1.81
N ALA A 174 -2.18 -8.21 -0.72
CA ALA A 174 -2.81 -7.37 0.31
C ALA A 174 -3.21 -5.99 -0.24
N ILE A 175 -2.35 -5.34 -1.04
CA ILE A 175 -2.68 -4.07 -1.70
C ILE A 175 -3.81 -4.27 -2.73
N ASN A 176 -3.78 -5.35 -3.49
CA ASN A 176 -4.86 -5.67 -4.44
C ASN A 176 -6.21 -5.89 -3.73
N LEU A 177 -6.22 -6.53 -2.55
CA LEU A 177 -7.43 -6.79 -1.76
C LEU A 177 -8.02 -5.53 -1.11
N ILE A 178 -7.20 -4.53 -0.74
CA ILE A 178 -7.71 -3.28 -0.16
C ILE A 178 -8.13 -2.25 -1.22
N ASP A 179 -7.85 -2.48 -2.52
CA ASP A 179 -8.30 -1.62 -3.63
C ASP A 179 -9.80 -1.81 -3.93
N GLY A 180 -10.62 -1.74 -2.89
CA GLY A 180 -12.07 -1.94 -2.97
C GLY A 180 -12.90 -0.67 -2.82
N ILE A 181 -12.30 0.47 -2.41
CA ILE A 181 -12.96 1.78 -2.25
C ILE A 181 -12.05 2.93 -2.70
N ASP A 182 -12.70 4.04 -3.06
CA ASP A 182 -11.99 5.22 -3.56
C ASP A 182 -10.91 5.71 -2.59
N GLY A 183 -9.71 5.86 -3.10
CA GLY A 183 -8.56 6.45 -2.43
C GLY A 183 -7.82 5.54 -1.44
N LEU A 184 -8.36 4.36 -1.08
CA LEU A 184 -7.78 3.57 0.01
C LEU A 184 -6.40 3.01 -0.36
N ALA A 185 -6.31 2.20 -1.42
CA ALA A 185 -5.03 1.63 -1.85
C ALA A 185 -4.05 2.74 -2.24
N GLY A 186 -4.50 3.74 -3.00
CA GLY A 186 -3.68 4.89 -3.39
C GLY A 186 -3.18 5.71 -2.20
N GLY A 187 -4.04 6.01 -1.21
CA GLY A 187 -3.68 6.81 -0.03
C GLY A 187 -2.68 6.11 0.89
N ILE A 188 -2.95 4.85 1.25
CA ILE A 188 -2.02 4.05 2.07
C ILE A 188 -0.68 3.89 1.37
N SER A 189 -0.68 3.59 0.07
CA SER A 189 0.54 3.42 -0.70
C SER A 189 1.33 4.72 -0.85
N THR A 190 0.67 5.88 -0.94
CA THR A 190 1.33 7.20 -0.93
C THR A 190 2.05 7.45 0.40
N ILE A 191 1.38 7.18 1.53
CA ILE A 191 1.96 7.32 2.88
C ILE A 191 3.17 6.39 3.02
N ALA A 192 3.03 5.11 2.65
CA ALA A 192 4.09 4.12 2.75
C ALA A 192 5.31 4.48 1.88
N SER A 193 5.08 4.88 0.62
CA SER A 193 6.15 5.29 -0.30
C SER A 193 6.89 6.52 0.18
N ALA A 194 6.17 7.54 0.67
CA ALA A 194 6.78 8.74 1.22
C ALA A 194 7.61 8.42 2.48
N THR A 195 7.14 7.50 3.32
CA THR A 195 7.84 7.08 4.55
C THR A 195 9.14 6.34 4.21
N PHE A 196 9.09 5.33 3.34
CA PHE A 196 10.29 4.62 2.88
C PHE A 196 11.24 5.56 2.13
N GLY A 197 10.71 6.39 1.23
CA GLY A 197 11.48 7.38 0.47
C GLY A 197 12.20 8.38 1.37
N GLY A 198 11.56 8.86 2.42
CA GLY A 198 12.15 9.74 3.42
C GLY A 198 13.34 9.08 4.14
N TRP A 199 13.20 7.81 4.54
CA TRP A 199 14.30 7.09 5.16
C TRP A 199 15.45 6.84 4.17
N PHE A 200 15.17 6.40 2.94
CA PHE A 200 16.19 6.22 1.90
C PHE A 200 16.94 7.53 1.62
N LEU A 201 16.24 8.66 1.56
CA LEU A 201 16.85 9.98 1.38
C LEU A 201 17.80 10.32 2.55
N LEU A 202 17.35 10.13 3.80
CA LEU A 202 18.15 10.41 5.00
C LEU A 202 19.40 9.52 5.11
N THR A 203 19.37 8.35 4.51
CA THR A 203 20.48 7.39 4.49
C THR A 203 21.32 7.44 3.20
N ASN A 204 21.12 8.47 2.35
CA ASN A 204 21.81 8.72 1.09
C ASN A 204 21.61 7.64 0.00
N HIS A 205 20.53 6.84 0.09
CA HIS A 205 20.08 5.94 -0.97
C HIS A 205 19.20 6.68 -1.97
N PHE A 206 19.79 7.64 -2.68
CA PHE A 206 19.08 8.62 -3.52
C PHE A 206 18.28 7.96 -4.64
N THR A 207 18.82 6.94 -5.29
CA THR A 207 18.14 6.19 -6.36
C THR A 207 16.83 5.57 -5.87
N MET A 208 16.85 4.96 -4.67
CA MET A 208 15.66 4.39 -4.05
C MET A 208 14.69 5.46 -3.55
N ALA A 209 15.23 6.53 -2.97
CA ALA A 209 14.42 7.67 -2.55
C ALA A 209 13.66 8.28 -3.74
N CYS A 210 14.36 8.53 -4.85
CA CYS A 210 13.73 9.04 -6.08
C CYS A 210 12.61 8.11 -6.57
N LEU A 211 12.83 6.79 -6.64
CA LEU A 211 11.80 5.84 -7.07
C LEU A 211 10.59 5.85 -6.12
N ALA A 212 10.82 5.89 -4.81
CA ALA A 212 9.74 5.91 -3.82
C ALA A 212 8.93 7.23 -3.88
N PHE A 213 9.59 8.37 -4.00
CA PHE A 213 8.90 9.66 -4.17
C PHE A 213 8.22 9.79 -5.54
N THR A 214 8.80 9.22 -6.59
CA THR A 214 8.15 9.12 -7.92
C THR A 214 6.83 8.35 -7.81
N MET A 215 6.84 7.20 -7.12
CA MET A 215 5.62 6.42 -6.90
C MET A 215 4.59 7.21 -6.07
N ALA A 216 5.02 7.90 -5.02
CA ALA A 216 4.13 8.75 -4.22
C ALA A 216 3.50 9.88 -5.06
N GLY A 217 4.27 10.52 -5.94
CA GLY A 217 3.79 11.56 -6.86
C GLY A 217 2.77 11.03 -7.87
N ALA A 218 3.07 9.89 -8.51
CA ALA A 218 2.15 9.22 -9.43
C ALA A 218 0.81 8.88 -8.77
N LEU A 219 0.86 8.35 -7.54
CA LEU A 219 -0.32 8.02 -6.75
C LEU A 219 -1.13 9.26 -6.34
N LEU A 220 -0.47 10.36 -5.96
CA LEU A 220 -1.16 11.60 -5.63
C LEU A 220 -1.89 12.17 -6.86
N GLY A 221 -1.24 12.15 -8.04
CA GLY A 221 -1.89 12.52 -9.31
C GLY A 221 -3.10 11.63 -9.62
N PHE A 222 -3.00 10.32 -9.39
CA PHE A 222 -4.10 9.37 -9.54
C PHE A 222 -5.25 9.64 -8.58
N LEU A 223 -4.99 9.92 -7.29
CA LEU A 223 -6.01 10.14 -6.26
C LEU A 223 -6.94 11.29 -6.61
N ARG A 224 -6.47 12.34 -7.31
CA ARG A 224 -7.30 13.43 -7.81
C ARG A 224 -8.48 12.93 -8.64
N PHE A 225 -8.24 11.94 -9.50
CA PHE A 225 -9.28 11.38 -10.37
C PHE A 225 -10.04 10.24 -9.70
N ASN A 226 -9.41 9.47 -8.85
CA ASN A 226 -10.05 8.38 -8.13
C ASN A 226 -11.15 8.88 -7.18
N PHE A 227 -10.96 10.06 -6.55
CA PHE A 227 -12.00 10.74 -5.77
C PHE A 227 -12.97 11.60 -6.61
N SER A 228 -12.71 11.76 -7.90
CA SER A 228 -13.56 12.61 -8.77
C SER A 228 -14.94 12.00 -8.94
N LYS A 229 -15.97 12.86 -9.02
CA LYS A 229 -17.34 12.47 -9.35
C LYS A 229 -17.60 12.48 -10.86
N THR A 230 -16.85 13.28 -11.62
CA THR A 230 -17.07 13.50 -13.06
C THR A 230 -16.08 12.76 -13.94
N SER A 231 -14.82 12.67 -13.51
CA SER A 231 -13.71 12.06 -14.28
C SER A 231 -13.10 10.94 -13.46
N LYS A 232 -13.94 9.98 -13.04
CA LYS A 232 -13.54 8.90 -12.14
C LYS A 232 -12.79 7.81 -12.89
N ILE A 233 -11.75 7.28 -12.24
CA ILE A 233 -11.01 6.10 -12.69
C ILE A 233 -10.64 5.22 -11.51
N PHE A 234 -10.67 3.90 -11.70
CA PHE A 234 -10.16 2.94 -10.72
C PHE A 234 -8.72 2.54 -11.07
N MET A 235 -7.99 2.10 -10.04
CA MET A 235 -6.61 1.66 -10.17
C MET A 235 -6.49 0.39 -11.02
N GLY A 236 -7.39 -0.55 -10.81
CA GLY A 236 -7.41 -1.87 -11.45
C GLY A 236 -6.34 -2.83 -10.90
N ASN A 237 -6.39 -4.07 -11.37
CA ASN A 237 -5.37 -5.06 -11.05
C ASN A 237 -3.98 -4.62 -11.54
N THR A 238 -3.94 -3.93 -12.70
CA THR A 238 -2.70 -3.36 -13.25
C THR A 238 -2.01 -2.47 -12.21
N GLY A 239 -2.74 -1.51 -11.62
CA GLY A 239 -2.16 -0.58 -10.66
C GLY A 239 -1.85 -1.23 -9.32
N SER A 240 -2.81 -1.97 -8.75
CA SER A 240 -2.65 -2.54 -7.41
C SER A 240 -1.54 -3.60 -7.32
N LEU A 241 -1.32 -4.40 -8.39
CA LEU A 241 -0.23 -5.38 -8.45
C LEU A 241 1.14 -4.71 -8.49
N ILE A 242 1.34 -3.72 -9.35
CA ILE A 242 2.63 -3.01 -9.44
C ILE A 242 2.95 -2.26 -8.15
N ILE A 243 1.96 -1.61 -7.55
CA ILE A 243 2.16 -0.84 -6.31
C ILE A 243 2.48 -1.77 -5.14
N GLY A 244 1.74 -2.87 -4.98
CA GLY A 244 1.99 -3.85 -3.92
C GLY A 244 3.37 -4.48 -4.04
N PHE A 245 3.81 -4.80 -5.25
CA PHE A 245 5.14 -5.32 -5.53
C PHE A 245 6.24 -4.29 -5.19
N MET A 246 6.06 -3.03 -5.57
CA MET A 246 7.02 -1.97 -5.27
C MET A 246 7.10 -1.67 -3.77
N LEU A 247 5.98 -1.71 -3.05
CA LEU A 247 5.99 -1.57 -1.58
C LEU A 247 6.69 -2.75 -0.90
N ALA A 248 6.56 -3.97 -1.42
CA ALA A 248 7.32 -5.13 -0.95
C ALA A 248 8.83 -4.93 -1.19
N PHE A 249 9.21 -4.44 -2.37
CA PHE A 249 10.59 -4.09 -2.68
C PHE A 249 11.15 -3.05 -1.70
N PHE A 250 10.45 -1.95 -1.45
CA PHE A 250 10.89 -0.93 -0.50
C PHE A 250 11.00 -1.49 0.92
N ALA A 251 10.03 -2.29 1.36
CA ALA A 251 10.05 -2.90 2.69
C ALA A 251 11.26 -3.82 2.89
N VAL A 252 11.55 -4.72 1.93
CA VAL A 252 12.69 -5.64 2.02
C VAL A 252 14.02 -4.87 1.95
N ARG A 253 14.15 -3.89 1.05
CA ARG A 253 15.35 -3.04 0.96
C ARG A 253 15.55 -2.23 2.23
N PHE A 254 14.52 -1.66 2.79
CA PHE A 254 14.58 -0.94 4.06
C PHE A 254 15.13 -1.83 5.17
N VAL A 255 14.63 -3.05 5.33
CA VAL A 255 15.11 -3.99 6.35
C VAL A 255 16.58 -4.35 6.13
N ASN A 256 16.98 -4.65 4.90
CA ASN A 256 18.34 -5.05 4.59
C ASN A 256 19.36 -3.91 4.76
N LEU A 257 19.05 -2.74 4.20
CA LEU A 257 19.93 -1.57 4.28
C LEU A 257 20.07 -1.07 5.71
N ASN A 258 18.99 -1.07 6.49
CA ASN A 258 19.02 -0.64 7.88
C ASN A 258 20.00 -1.48 8.74
N ALA A 259 20.25 -2.74 8.39
CA ALA A 259 21.21 -3.57 9.09
C ALA A 259 22.65 -3.02 8.97
N ALA A 260 23.00 -2.40 7.84
CA ALA A 260 24.31 -1.78 7.61
C ALA A 260 24.47 -0.47 8.41
N TYR A 261 23.38 0.22 8.74
CA TYR A 261 23.39 1.51 9.46
C TYR A 261 23.20 1.36 10.98
N ARG A 262 23.41 0.18 11.54
CA ARG A 262 23.07 -0.17 12.94
C ARG A 262 23.55 0.85 14.00
N TYR A 263 24.62 1.55 13.75
CA TYR A 263 25.21 2.53 14.68
C TYR A 263 24.92 3.98 14.32
N GLU A 264 24.21 4.22 13.22
CA GLU A 264 23.87 5.56 12.76
C GLU A 264 22.60 6.11 13.45
N PRO A 265 22.44 7.44 13.55
CA PRO A 265 21.26 8.07 14.11
C PRO A 265 19.94 7.71 13.39
N THR A 266 20.02 7.29 12.14
CA THR A 266 18.87 6.92 11.29
C THR A 266 18.51 5.44 11.38
N ALA A 267 19.29 4.63 12.11
CA ALA A 267 19.02 3.20 12.23
C ALA A 267 17.84 2.90 13.15
N PHE A 268 17.05 1.91 12.76
CA PHE A 268 15.99 1.34 13.55
C PHE A 268 16.41 0.00 14.16
N PHE A 269 16.27 -0.15 15.47
CA PHE A 269 16.63 -1.40 16.16
C PHE A 269 15.67 -2.55 15.83
N ASN A 270 14.49 -2.22 15.30
CA ASN A 270 13.39 -3.12 15.01
C ASN A 270 12.85 -2.91 13.57
N ALA A 271 13.73 -2.71 12.59
CA ALA A 271 13.35 -2.39 11.22
C ALA A 271 12.28 -3.32 10.59
N PRO A 272 12.29 -4.67 10.79
CA PRO A 272 11.22 -5.51 10.27
C PRO A 272 9.84 -5.14 10.84
N ILE A 273 9.78 -4.77 12.12
CA ILE A 273 8.52 -4.36 12.76
C ILE A 273 8.07 -2.99 12.21
N ILE A 274 9.00 -2.07 12.02
CA ILE A 274 8.70 -0.76 11.40
C ILE A 274 8.14 -0.95 9.98
N ALA A 275 8.74 -1.83 9.18
CA ALA A 275 8.23 -2.13 7.84
C ALA A 275 6.79 -2.68 7.87
N ILE A 276 6.47 -3.56 8.84
CA ILE A 276 5.11 -4.06 9.05
C ILE A 276 4.17 -2.92 9.46
N VAL A 277 4.61 -2.02 10.34
CA VAL A 277 3.80 -0.90 10.84
C VAL A 277 3.50 0.12 9.74
N ILE A 278 4.45 0.42 8.86
CA ILE A 278 4.22 1.28 7.68
C ILE A 278 3.10 0.69 6.81
N LEU A 279 3.02 -0.64 6.70
CA LEU A 279 2.05 -1.38 5.90
C LEU A 279 0.97 -2.06 6.78
N ILE A 280 0.69 -1.52 7.98
CA ILE A 280 -0.14 -2.18 8.99
C ILE A 280 -1.56 -2.47 8.51
N VAL A 281 -2.18 -1.54 7.79
CA VAL A 281 -3.58 -1.67 7.36
C VAL A 281 -3.76 -2.80 6.35
N PRO A 282 -3.03 -2.87 5.21
CA PRO A 282 -3.16 -3.98 4.27
C PRO A 282 -2.79 -5.33 4.91
N ILE A 283 -1.76 -5.37 5.76
CA ILE A 283 -1.33 -6.61 6.42
C ILE A 283 -2.41 -7.08 7.41
N PHE A 284 -2.87 -6.20 8.31
CA PHE A 284 -3.85 -6.58 9.32
C PHE A 284 -5.20 -6.95 8.73
N ASP A 285 -5.66 -6.22 7.70
CA ASP A 285 -6.93 -6.54 7.07
C ASP A 285 -6.89 -7.90 6.36
N THR A 286 -5.80 -8.20 5.64
CA THR A 286 -5.61 -9.49 4.99
C THR A 286 -5.52 -10.64 5.99
N LEU A 287 -4.67 -10.51 7.03
CA LEU A 287 -4.54 -11.52 8.07
C LEU A 287 -5.87 -11.79 8.79
N ARG A 288 -6.58 -10.72 9.15
CA ARG A 288 -7.89 -10.82 9.80
C ARG A 288 -8.89 -11.59 8.94
N VAL A 289 -9.00 -11.23 7.65
CA VAL A 289 -9.94 -11.89 6.74
C VAL A 289 -9.58 -13.36 6.56
N PHE A 290 -8.30 -13.68 6.43
CA PHE A 290 -7.82 -15.07 6.36
C PHE A 290 -8.18 -15.86 7.61
N LEU A 291 -7.90 -15.31 8.80
CA LEU A 291 -8.25 -15.96 10.07
C LEU A 291 -9.76 -16.21 10.21
N VAL A 292 -10.59 -15.20 9.90
CA VAL A 292 -12.06 -15.34 9.96
C VAL A 292 -12.55 -16.42 9.00
N ARG A 293 -11.97 -16.52 7.79
CA ARG A 293 -12.35 -17.56 6.82
C ARG A 293 -11.95 -18.96 7.29
N ILE A 294 -10.73 -19.12 7.78
CA ILE A 294 -10.23 -20.41 8.32
C ILE A 294 -11.08 -20.86 9.49
N LEU A 295 -11.36 -19.98 10.47
CA LEU A 295 -12.21 -20.28 11.63
C LEU A 295 -13.66 -20.62 11.23
N ALA A 296 -14.13 -20.12 10.07
CA ALA A 296 -15.44 -20.46 9.50
C ALA A 296 -15.40 -21.72 8.59
N GLY A 297 -14.29 -22.47 8.54
CA GLY A 297 -14.13 -23.64 7.70
C GLY A 297 -14.11 -23.35 6.19
N ARG A 298 -13.78 -22.12 5.79
CA ARG A 298 -13.73 -21.68 4.39
C ARG A 298 -12.30 -21.48 3.90
N SER A 299 -12.10 -21.59 2.58
CA SER A 299 -10.80 -21.26 1.98
C SER A 299 -10.39 -19.82 2.28
N PRO A 300 -9.13 -19.55 2.69
CA PRO A 300 -8.62 -18.20 2.89
C PRO A 300 -8.73 -17.32 1.64
N PHE A 301 -8.70 -17.94 0.45
CA PHE A 301 -8.75 -17.28 -0.85
C PHE A 301 -10.18 -17.09 -1.39
N SER A 302 -11.21 -17.50 -0.65
CA SER A 302 -12.60 -17.28 -1.05
C SER A 302 -12.92 -15.77 -1.09
N ALA A 303 -13.64 -15.31 -2.12
CA ALA A 303 -14.08 -13.92 -2.18
C ALA A 303 -15.24 -13.67 -1.20
N ASP A 304 -15.14 -12.60 -0.39
CA ASP A 304 -16.24 -12.13 0.46
C ASP A 304 -16.15 -10.61 0.73
N ARG A 305 -17.14 -10.06 1.44
CA ARG A 305 -17.21 -8.64 1.83
C ARG A 305 -16.78 -8.42 3.29
N ASN A 306 -15.80 -9.18 3.79
CA ASN A 306 -15.36 -9.08 5.18
C ASN A 306 -14.22 -8.07 5.41
N HIS A 307 -13.69 -7.42 4.37
CA HIS A 307 -12.62 -6.43 4.53
C HIS A 307 -13.09 -5.21 5.35
N MET A 308 -12.18 -4.58 6.12
CA MET A 308 -12.51 -3.48 7.03
C MET A 308 -13.19 -2.31 6.31
N HIS A 309 -12.76 -1.98 5.10
CA HIS A 309 -13.38 -0.92 4.32
C HIS A 309 -14.86 -1.21 4.03
N HIS A 310 -15.24 -2.46 3.73
CA HIS A 310 -16.65 -2.84 3.59
C HIS A 310 -17.41 -2.72 4.90
N ILE A 311 -16.82 -3.16 6.02
CA ILE A 311 -17.44 -3.03 7.35
C ILE A 311 -17.69 -1.55 7.69
N LEU A 312 -16.74 -0.65 7.38
CA LEU A 312 -16.89 0.79 7.62
C LEU A 312 -18.01 1.39 6.74
N LEU A 313 -18.08 1.01 5.46
CA LEU A 313 -19.18 1.43 4.57
C LEU A 313 -20.54 0.92 5.07
N ASP A 314 -20.61 -0.34 5.49
CA ASP A 314 -21.84 -0.93 6.02
C ASP A 314 -22.27 -0.30 7.36
N ASN A 315 -21.35 0.35 8.10
CA ASN A 315 -21.64 1.20 9.26
C ASN A 315 -21.99 2.66 8.90
N GLY A 316 -22.14 3.01 7.61
CA GLY A 316 -22.63 4.32 7.16
C GLY A 316 -21.54 5.34 6.84
N LEU A 317 -20.24 4.97 6.82
CA LEU A 317 -19.20 5.88 6.36
C LEU A 317 -19.24 5.99 4.82
N SER A 318 -18.91 7.18 4.31
CA SER A 318 -18.62 7.36 2.88
C SER A 318 -17.29 6.72 2.49
N HIS A 319 -17.03 6.50 1.19
CA HIS A 319 -15.73 6.04 0.70
C HIS A 319 -14.58 6.92 1.24
N ALA A 320 -14.71 8.24 1.09
CA ALA A 320 -13.69 9.17 1.59
C ALA A 320 -13.53 9.11 3.13
N GLY A 321 -14.62 8.94 3.87
CA GLY A 321 -14.58 8.79 5.34
C GLY A 321 -13.88 7.50 5.77
N ALA A 322 -14.19 6.37 5.16
CA ALA A 322 -13.55 5.09 5.43
C ALA A 322 -12.05 5.14 5.08
N THR A 323 -11.70 5.72 3.92
CA THR A 323 -10.30 5.94 3.51
C THR A 323 -9.57 6.85 4.50
N ALA A 324 -10.15 7.97 4.91
CA ALA A 324 -9.53 8.88 5.88
C ALA A 324 -9.24 8.19 7.23
N VAL A 325 -10.16 7.37 7.74
CA VAL A 325 -9.97 6.60 8.97
C VAL A 325 -8.81 5.61 8.81
N LEU A 326 -8.79 4.81 7.73
CA LEU A 326 -7.75 3.80 7.55
C LEU A 326 -6.38 4.39 7.23
N CYS A 327 -6.30 5.45 6.43
CA CYS A 327 -5.06 6.22 6.21
C CYS A 327 -4.58 6.90 7.50
N GLY A 328 -5.50 7.44 8.31
CA GLY A 328 -5.19 8.01 9.62
C GLY A 328 -4.62 6.99 10.58
N ILE A 329 -5.18 5.76 10.62
CA ILE A 329 -4.64 4.64 11.43
C ILE A 329 -3.22 4.28 10.95
N SER A 330 -3.01 4.17 9.62
CA SER A 330 -1.68 3.86 9.07
C SER A 330 -0.66 4.94 9.44
N LEU A 331 -0.97 6.21 9.23
CA LEU A 331 -0.09 7.33 9.52
C LEU A 331 0.20 7.44 11.02
N PHE A 332 -0.84 7.36 11.87
CA PHE A 332 -0.68 7.43 13.33
C PHE A 332 0.26 6.34 13.85
N ASN A 333 0.05 5.08 13.47
CA ASN A 333 0.90 3.98 13.92
C ASN A 333 2.33 4.14 13.38
N THR A 334 2.50 4.56 12.13
CA THR A 334 3.82 4.82 11.54
C THR A 334 4.56 5.88 12.36
N VAL A 335 3.96 7.03 12.60
CA VAL A 335 4.56 8.12 13.38
C VAL A 335 4.86 7.65 14.80
N LEU A 336 3.92 6.98 15.46
CA LEU A 336 4.09 6.47 16.81
C LEU A 336 5.31 5.53 16.92
N PHE A 337 5.44 4.58 16.04
CA PHE A 337 6.56 3.63 16.07
C PHE A 337 7.90 4.27 15.67
N LEU A 338 7.89 5.26 14.76
CA LEU A 338 9.07 6.05 14.45
C LEU A 338 9.60 6.83 15.67
N PHE A 339 8.74 7.22 16.61
CA PHE A 339 9.15 7.83 17.88
C PHE A 339 9.56 6.81 18.94
N LEU A 340 8.88 5.68 19.01
CA LEU A 340 9.07 4.70 20.08
C LEU A 340 10.24 3.73 19.85
N HIS A 341 10.67 3.51 18.59
CA HIS A 341 11.59 2.44 18.21
C HIS A 341 12.90 2.34 19.01
N ARG A 342 13.39 3.46 19.54
CA ARG A 342 14.63 3.51 20.36
C ARG A 342 14.42 3.19 21.82
N ASN A 343 13.19 3.36 22.32
CA ASN A 343 12.85 3.24 23.72
C ASN A 343 12.21 1.89 24.07
N ILE A 344 11.91 1.06 23.05
CA ILE A 344 11.24 -0.22 23.22
C ILE A 344 12.05 -1.36 22.62
N SER A 345 12.11 -2.48 23.33
CA SER A 345 12.77 -3.70 22.84
C SER A 345 11.98 -4.35 21.68
N ASN A 346 12.63 -5.22 20.91
CA ASN A 346 11.98 -5.98 19.84
C ASN A 346 10.81 -6.83 20.38
N THR A 347 10.97 -7.44 21.53
CA THR A 347 9.90 -8.22 22.19
C THR A 347 8.72 -7.34 22.54
N LEU A 348 8.94 -6.17 23.15
CA LEU A 348 7.87 -5.24 23.47
C LEU A 348 7.19 -4.71 22.22
N SER A 349 7.95 -4.41 21.16
CA SER A 349 7.40 -3.99 19.87
C SER A 349 6.48 -5.04 19.25
N LEU A 350 6.85 -6.34 19.33
CA LEU A 350 5.99 -7.45 18.90
C LEU A 350 4.74 -7.58 19.75
N VAL A 351 4.85 -7.43 21.07
CA VAL A 351 3.68 -7.45 21.96
C VAL A 351 2.72 -6.32 21.61
N ILE A 352 3.23 -5.10 21.43
CA ILE A 352 2.41 -3.95 21.01
C ILE A 352 1.73 -4.23 19.66
N LEU A 353 2.46 -4.76 18.68
CA LEU A 353 1.91 -5.13 17.38
C LEU A 353 0.80 -6.17 17.50
N GLY A 354 1.00 -7.20 18.34
CA GLY A 354 -0.02 -8.21 18.65
C GLY A 354 -1.26 -7.62 19.34
N CYS A 355 -1.08 -6.70 20.29
CA CYS A 355 -2.19 -5.98 20.92
C CYS A 355 -2.96 -5.09 19.93
N LEU A 356 -2.26 -4.39 19.03
CA LEU A 356 -2.88 -3.61 17.95
C LEU A 356 -3.69 -4.51 17.01
N PHE A 357 -3.15 -5.68 16.64
CA PHE A 357 -3.90 -6.66 15.85
C PHE A 357 -5.14 -7.18 16.59
N GLY A 358 -5.01 -7.52 17.87
CA GLY A 358 -6.14 -7.92 18.72
C GLY A 358 -7.22 -6.83 18.80
N LEU A 359 -6.81 -5.57 18.99
CA LEU A 359 -7.72 -4.43 18.97
C LEU A 359 -8.42 -4.27 17.60
N TYR A 360 -7.67 -4.42 16.52
CA TYR A 360 -8.21 -4.38 15.16
C TYR A 360 -9.28 -5.48 14.95
N MET A 361 -9.03 -6.70 15.44
CA MET A 361 -9.97 -7.81 15.43
C MET A 361 -11.26 -7.49 16.22
N ILE A 362 -11.12 -6.97 17.44
CA ILE A 362 -12.25 -6.62 18.32
C ILE A 362 -13.09 -5.51 17.67
N VAL A 363 -12.48 -4.43 17.21
CA VAL A 363 -13.17 -3.33 16.54
C VAL A 363 -13.92 -3.82 15.29
N SER A 364 -13.28 -4.63 14.46
CA SER A 364 -13.94 -5.16 13.26
C SER A 364 -15.13 -6.05 13.59
N PHE A 365 -15.00 -6.89 14.63
CA PHE A 365 -16.08 -7.77 15.10
C PHE A 365 -17.25 -6.96 15.67
N THR A 366 -16.98 -5.98 16.53
CA THR A 366 -18.03 -5.14 17.13
C THR A 366 -18.78 -4.33 16.10
N LEU A 367 -18.08 -3.74 15.12
CA LEU A 367 -18.70 -3.01 14.00
C LEU A 367 -19.58 -3.94 13.16
N LYS A 368 -19.12 -5.15 12.87
CA LYS A 368 -19.90 -6.13 12.10
C LYS A 368 -21.13 -6.61 12.86
N MET A 369 -21.01 -6.87 14.16
CA MET A 369 -22.14 -7.23 15.03
C MET A 369 -23.19 -6.11 15.11
N ARG A 370 -22.73 -4.84 15.14
CA ARG A 370 -23.63 -3.68 15.09
C ARG A 370 -24.46 -3.67 13.81
N VAL A 371 -23.85 -3.86 12.64
CA VAL A 371 -24.56 -3.93 11.36
C VAL A 371 -25.58 -5.04 11.37
N MET A 372 -25.19 -6.23 11.81
CA MET A 372 -26.09 -7.40 11.89
C MET A 372 -27.25 -7.17 12.86
N TYR A 373 -27.00 -6.57 14.03
CA TYR A 373 -28.03 -6.24 15.01
C TYR A 373 -29.04 -5.21 14.44
N VAL A 374 -28.58 -4.17 13.75
CA VAL A 374 -29.46 -3.17 13.12
C VAL A 374 -30.30 -3.80 12.01
N SER A 375 -29.74 -4.70 11.21
CA SER A 375 -30.45 -5.37 10.12
C SER A 375 -31.56 -6.30 10.61
N THR A 376 -31.40 -6.93 11.79
CA THR A 376 -32.38 -7.86 12.37
C THR A 376 -33.49 -7.17 13.19
N HIS A 377 -33.37 -5.86 13.50
CA HIS A 377 -34.34 -5.11 14.30
C HIS A 377 -35.05 -4.03 13.49
N PRO A 378 -36.28 -4.28 12.94
CA PRO A 378 -36.95 -3.39 12.00
C PRO A 378 -37.21 -1.95 12.49
N ARG A 379 -37.53 -1.76 13.78
CA ARG A 379 -37.75 -0.41 14.37
C ARG A 379 -36.48 0.43 14.36
N ARG A 380 -35.30 -0.16 14.68
CA ARG A 380 -34.00 0.52 14.66
C ARG A 380 -33.52 0.76 13.25
N ARG A 381 -33.80 -0.17 12.32
CA ARG A 381 -33.52 -0.02 10.90
C ARG A 381 -34.21 1.25 10.34
N LYS A 382 -35.52 1.48 10.63
CA LYS A 382 -36.20 2.70 10.23
C LYS A 382 -35.60 3.97 10.82
N ALA A 383 -35.11 3.94 12.08
CA ALA A 383 -34.49 5.08 12.72
C ALA A 383 -33.12 5.42 12.09
N VAL A 384 -32.29 4.41 11.80
CA VAL A 384 -31.00 4.60 11.09
C VAL A 384 -31.23 5.14 9.69
N LEU A 385 -32.16 4.56 8.92
CA LEU A 385 -32.50 5.03 7.58
C LEU A 385 -32.99 6.48 7.58
N ARG A 386 -33.84 6.90 8.55
CA ARG A 386 -34.26 8.30 8.69
C ARG A 386 -33.08 9.24 8.95
N ARG A 387 -32.14 8.83 9.79
CA ARG A 387 -30.94 9.63 10.11
C ARG A 387 -29.99 9.75 8.92
N GLU A 388 -29.83 8.70 8.16
CA GLU A 388 -29.05 8.67 6.92
C GLU A 388 -29.67 9.55 5.82
N LEU A 389 -31.01 9.53 5.70
CA LEU A 389 -31.75 10.43 4.82
C LEU A 389 -31.57 11.91 5.20
N GLN A 390 -31.63 12.22 6.50
CA GLN A 390 -31.43 13.60 7.00
C GLN A 390 -29.99 14.09 6.77
N ASN A 391 -29.02 13.20 6.81
CA ASN A 391 -27.60 13.53 6.60
C ASN A 391 -27.17 13.50 5.13
N GLY A 392 -28.09 13.28 4.18
CA GLY A 392 -27.76 13.23 2.73
C GLY A 392 -26.88 12.03 2.30
N ILE A 393 -26.72 11.03 3.19
CA ILE A 393 -25.85 9.86 2.96
C ILE A 393 -26.54 8.82 2.09
N VAL A 394 -27.87 8.90 1.94
CA VAL A 394 -28.68 7.89 1.25
C VAL A 394 -29.17 8.35 -0.10
N GLY A 395 -28.45 7.96 -1.12
CA GLY A 395 -28.89 8.10 -2.50
C GLY A 395 -29.11 6.78 -3.23
N ARG A 396 -29.71 5.73 -2.79
CA ARG A 396 -30.23 4.57 -3.58
C ARG A 396 -30.44 3.25 -2.83
N ARG A 397 -29.93 3.08 -1.59
CA ARG A 397 -30.13 1.82 -0.86
C ARG A 397 -31.57 1.58 -0.32
N ILE A 398 -32.48 2.55 -0.48
CA ILE A 398 -33.85 2.43 0.05
C ILE A 398 -34.74 1.59 -0.87
N VAL A 399 -34.49 1.57 -2.18
CA VAL A 399 -35.36 0.89 -3.16
C VAL A 399 -35.24 -0.63 -3.10
N ASP A 400 -34.05 -1.15 -2.70
CA ASP A 400 -33.84 -2.60 -2.66
C ASP A 400 -34.26 -3.27 -1.33
N TYR A 401 -34.83 -2.50 -0.39
CA TYR A 401 -35.25 -2.97 0.93
C TYR A 401 -36.64 -2.53 1.39
N LEU A 402 -37.44 -1.89 0.53
CA LEU A 402 -38.85 -1.69 0.68
C LEU A 402 -39.63 -2.75 -0.10
#